data_5a43b07e852721b792984151ae4a4919
#
_entry.id   5a43b07e852721b792984151ae4a4919
#
_cell.length_a   1.000
_cell.length_b   1.000
_cell.length_c   1.000
_cell.angle_alpha   90.00
_cell.angle_beta   90.00
_cell.angle_gamma   90.00
#
_symmetry.space_group_name_H-M   'P 1'
#
loop_
_entity.id
_entity.type
_entity.pdbx_description
1 polymer ?
#
loop_
_entity_poly.entity_id
_entity_poly.type
_entity_poly.pdbx_seq_one_letter_code
_entity_poly.pdbx_strand_id
1 'polypeptide(L)'
;MLVTLAGLVRQLQNAASPEARGALTERLQILLAEDALPQGRLRIFYRSFLHRLLLLLAEGEPRTRWPRVPWREVFASGRRRLSLNNFEVRFALRLAVVMTISTTVSLLWEFEHTYWFPLHAFLLLQPSYEESAHRMITRPVGTAIGCLVVHLVYPWLPGLTGVFAFALAMISLMYCCTPGSWVHPIFSTSFALALATLTVKEGQAIQLRLFYLLLAVALVLVVNRFLVPTRRATQFRHNLRTLCRLQASYWELVQRSLHAPGRPERSGEILACFHLVYHEAARYAAALPAGEAERYRTVLLTLWNLFAHVEQVECLVLTGELGEEEYPVLSRLAGEIQELLDPPRPALAELGLEGLPASGALCRAMERYRHNARLLLEAWEKQPVSC
;
A
#
# COMPACT_ATOMS: atom_id res chain seq x y z
N MET A 1 26.90 -8.90 -5.12
CA MET A 1 25.57 -9.48 -5.00
C MET A 1 24.46 -8.55 -5.51
N LEU A 2 24.12 -7.42 -4.85
CA LEU A 2 23.02 -6.54 -5.31
C LEU A 2 23.21 -6.05 -6.76
N VAL A 3 24.41 -5.70 -7.17
CA VAL A 3 24.72 -5.30 -8.55
C VAL A 3 24.48 -6.46 -9.52
N THR A 4 24.84 -7.67 -9.13
CA THR A 4 24.59 -8.89 -9.93
C THR A 4 23.10 -9.15 -10.10
N LEU A 5 22.32 -9.06 -9.00
CA LEU A 5 20.86 -9.22 -9.03
C LEU A 5 20.17 -8.17 -9.91
N ALA A 6 20.57 -6.89 -9.77
CA ALA A 6 20.06 -5.82 -10.63
C ALA A 6 20.40 -6.05 -12.11
N GLY A 7 21.60 -6.54 -12.39
CA GLY A 7 22.03 -6.92 -13.74
C GLY A 7 21.20 -8.05 -14.34
N LEU A 8 20.86 -9.08 -13.55
CA LEU A 8 20.01 -10.18 -13.96
C LEU A 8 18.58 -9.73 -14.27
N VAL A 9 18.00 -8.86 -13.45
CA VAL A 9 16.66 -8.28 -13.72
C VAL A 9 16.68 -7.49 -15.03
N ARG A 10 17.72 -6.68 -15.26
CA ARG A 10 17.85 -5.91 -16.49
C ARG A 10 18.03 -6.82 -17.72
N GLN A 11 18.77 -7.92 -17.58
CA GLN A 11 18.89 -8.92 -18.65
C GLN A 11 17.55 -9.60 -18.93
N LEU A 12 16.76 -9.93 -17.90
CA LEU A 12 15.42 -10.49 -18.07
C LEU A 12 14.49 -9.53 -18.81
N GLN A 13 14.51 -8.24 -18.45
CA GLN A 13 13.70 -7.23 -19.15
C GLN A 13 14.07 -7.10 -20.64
N ASN A 14 15.34 -7.30 -20.97
CA ASN A 14 15.84 -7.18 -22.34
C ASN A 14 15.83 -8.51 -23.14
N ALA A 15 15.49 -9.63 -22.49
CA ALA A 15 15.48 -10.96 -23.11
C ALA A 15 14.24 -11.18 -23.99
N ALA A 16 14.15 -10.46 -25.12
CA ALA A 16 13.05 -10.56 -26.08
C ALA A 16 13.15 -11.82 -26.98
N SER A 17 14.35 -12.37 -27.20
CA SER A 17 14.55 -13.56 -28.06
C SER A 17 14.60 -14.85 -27.25
N PRO A 18 14.18 -16.00 -27.85
CA PRO A 18 14.31 -17.30 -27.19
C PRO A 18 15.76 -17.68 -26.85
N GLU A 19 16.72 -17.26 -27.68
CA GLU A 19 18.15 -17.51 -27.47
C GLU A 19 18.67 -16.74 -26.23
N ALA A 20 18.28 -15.46 -26.09
CA ALA A 20 18.65 -14.65 -24.93
C ALA A 20 18.04 -15.22 -23.63
N ARG A 21 16.82 -15.76 -23.69
CA ARG A 21 16.17 -16.44 -22.56
C ARG A 21 16.91 -17.72 -22.18
N GLY A 22 17.32 -18.52 -23.17
CA GLY A 22 18.11 -19.73 -22.96
C GLY A 22 19.44 -19.46 -22.28
N ALA A 23 20.21 -18.48 -22.79
CA ALA A 23 21.47 -18.06 -22.20
C ALA A 23 21.31 -17.54 -20.76
N LEU A 24 20.23 -16.80 -20.49
CA LEU A 24 19.94 -16.32 -19.13
C LEU A 24 19.57 -17.48 -18.19
N THR A 25 18.82 -18.47 -18.68
CA THR A 25 18.46 -19.69 -17.93
C THR A 25 19.71 -20.47 -17.52
N GLU A 26 20.62 -20.72 -18.46
CA GLU A 26 21.87 -21.39 -18.19
C GLU A 26 22.73 -20.65 -17.16
N ARG A 27 22.84 -19.33 -17.30
CA ARG A 27 23.56 -18.48 -16.34
C ARG A 27 22.95 -18.56 -14.93
N LEU A 28 21.63 -18.55 -14.80
CA LEU A 28 20.95 -18.68 -13.51
C LEU A 28 21.20 -20.05 -12.87
N GLN A 29 21.20 -21.11 -13.67
CA GLN A 29 21.50 -22.46 -13.20
C GLN A 29 22.96 -22.58 -12.70
N ILE A 30 23.92 -21.99 -13.41
CA ILE A 30 25.32 -21.90 -12.95
C ILE A 30 25.43 -21.17 -11.61
N LEU A 31 24.79 -20.01 -11.48
CA LEU A 31 24.80 -19.24 -10.22
C LEU A 31 24.16 -19.98 -9.05
N LEU A 32 23.14 -20.80 -9.31
CA LEU A 32 22.53 -21.68 -8.29
C LEU A 32 23.43 -22.83 -7.89
N ALA A 33 24.22 -23.37 -8.84
CA ALA A 33 25.16 -24.47 -8.58
C ALA A 33 26.44 -24.01 -7.85
N GLU A 34 26.91 -22.81 -8.13
CA GLU A 34 28.17 -22.26 -7.54
C GLU A 34 28.07 -22.01 -6.03
N ASP A 35 26.87 -21.83 -5.49
CA ASP A 35 26.56 -21.65 -4.06
C ASP A 35 27.59 -20.76 -3.30
N ALA A 36 27.93 -19.62 -3.89
CA ALA A 36 29.02 -18.75 -3.50
C ALA A 36 28.84 -18.02 -2.15
N LEU A 37 27.67 -18.16 -1.49
CA LEU A 37 27.37 -17.44 -0.26
C LEU A 37 27.46 -18.36 0.97
N PRO A 38 28.01 -17.85 2.09
CA PRO A 38 28.05 -18.60 3.33
C PRO A 38 26.63 -18.91 3.84
N GLN A 39 26.47 -20.02 4.57
CA GLN A 39 25.18 -20.41 5.13
C GLN A 39 24.58 -19.30 5.99
N GLY A 40 23.35 -18.89 5.65
CA GLY A 40 22.68 -17.82 6.35
C GLY A 40 21.44 -17.31 5.62
N ARG A 41 20.75 -16.36 6.25
CA ARG A 41 19.53 -15.73 5.71
C ARG A 41 19.74 -15.12 4.33
N LEU A 42 20.89 -14.49 4.08
CA LEU A 42 21.21 -13.85 2.83
C LEU A 42 21.29 -14.85 1.66
N ARG A 43 21.88 -16.05 1.91
CA ARG A 43 21.95 -17.14 0.95
C ARG A 43 20.54 -17.63 0.56
N ILE A 44 19.67 -17.83 1.55
CA ILE A 44 18.29 -18.28 1.32
C ILE A 44 17.55 -17.31 0.40
N PHE A 45 17.58 -16.02 0.69
CA PHE A 45 16.96 -15.01 -0.17
C PHE A 45 17.58 -14.93 -1.56
N TYR A 46 18.90 -15.05 -1.67
CA TYR A 46 19.59 -15.04 -2.96
C TYR A 46 19.16 -16.22 -3.84
N ARG A 47 19.15 -17.43 -3.28
CA ARG A 47 18.70 -18.64 -3.98
C ARG A 47 17.23 -18.57 -4.38
N SER A 48 16.38 -18.12 -3.47
CA SER A 48 14.95 -17.91 -3.76
C SER A 48 14.75 -16.90 -4.90
N PHE A 49 15.51 -15.81 -4.91
CA PHE A 49 15.45 -14.82 -5.99
C PHE A 49 15.83 -15.43 -7.35
N LEU A 50 16.93 -16.19 -7.42
CA LEU A 50 17.35 -16.88 -8.65
C LEU A 50 16.31 -17.91 -9.11
N HIS A 51 15.72 -18.65 -8.17
CA HIS A 51 14.66 -19.63 -8.45
C HIS A 51 13.40 -18.95 -9.04
N ARG A 52 12.99 -17.83 -8.46
CA ARG A 52 11.85 -17.04 -8.98
C ARG A 52 12.12 -16.50 -10.40
N LEU A 53 13.36 -16.08 -10.69
CA LEU A 53 13.73 -15.68 -12.06
C LEU A 53 13.64 -16.86 -13.05
N LEU A 54 14.08 -18.07 -12.64
CA LEU A 54 13.95 -19.27 -13.47
C LEU A 54 12.49 -19.61 -13.74
N LEU A 55 11.63 -19.53 -12.74
CA LEU A 55 10.19 -19.75 -12.90
C LEU A 55 9.57 -18.75 -13.88
N LEU A 56 9.93 -17.48 -13.78
CA LEU A 56 9.47 -16.44 -14.73
C LEU A 56 9.91 -16.71 -16.16
N LEU A 57 11.12 -17.25 -16.36
CA LEU A 57 11.62 -17.64 -17.68
C LEU A 57 10.90 -18.88 -18.23
N ALA A 58 10.58 -19.84 -17.36
CA ALA A 58 9.91 -21.08 -17.72
C ALA A 58 8.41 -20.89 -18.06
N GLU A 59 7.72 -19.96 -17.39
CA GLU A 59 6.30 -19.68 -17.63
C GLU A 59 6.04 -18.99 -18.98
N GLY A 60 7.08 -18.48 -19.66
CA GLY A 60 6.95 -17.73 -20.90
C GLY A 60 6.27 -16.37 -20.68
N GLU A 61 5.89 -15.69 -21.78
CA GLU A 61 5.12 -14.46 -21.66
C GLU A 61 3.79 -14.74 -20.94
N PRO A 62 3.50 -14.03 -19.84
CA PRO A 62 2.21 -14.17 -19.21
C PRO A 62 1.15 -13.87 -20.27
N ARG A 63 0.43 -14.89 -20.73
CA ARG A 63 -0.74 -14.67 -21.56
C ARG A 63 -1.66 -13.76 -20.75
N THR A 64 -1.73 -12.50 -21.13
CA THR A 64 -2.62 -11.47 -20.56
C THR A 64 -4.08 -11.81 -20.86
N ARG A 65 -4.50 -13.03 -20.55
CA ARG A 65 -5.91 -13.32 -20.39
C ARG A 65 -6.29 -12.78 -19.03
N TRP A 66 -6.98 -11.66 -19.03
CA TRP A 66 -7.64 -11.15 -17.85
C TRP A 66 -8.35 -12.31 -17.15
N PRO A 67 -8.00 -12.68 -15.92
CA PRO A 67 -8.69 -13.76 -15.24
C PRO A 67 -10.17 -13.43 -15.21
N ARG A 68 -11.02 -14.38 -15.62
CA ARG A 68 -12.46 -14.19 -15.52
C ARG A 68 -12.78 -14.00 -14.06
N VAL A 69 -13.18 -12.77 -13.70
CA VAL A 69 -13.50 -12.41 -12.33
C VAL A 69 -14.69 -13.28 -11.91
N PRO A 70 -14.57 -14.11 -10.86
CA PRO A 70 -15.68 -14.90 -10.36
C PRO A 70 -16.64 -14.00 -9.58
N TRP A 71 -17.49 -13.27 -10.29
CA TRP A 71 -18.37 -12.25 -9.74
C TRP A 71 -19.18 -12.74 -8.53
N ARG A 72 -19.58 -14.02 -8.50
CA ARG A 72 -20.28 -14.60 -7.34
C ARG A 72 -19.41 -14.59 -6.08
N GLU A 73 -18.13 -14.92 -6.19
CA GLU A 73 -17.18 -14.91 -5.06
C GLU A 73 -16.86 -13.48 -4.64
N VAL A 74 -16.70 -12.56 -5.61
CA VAL A 74 -16.50 -11.13 -5.35
C VAL A 74 -17.70 -10.55 -4.59
N PHE A 75 -18.93 -10.83 -5.03
CA PHE A 75 -20.14 -10.37 -4.34
C PHE A 75 -20.30 -11.02 -2.96
N ALA A 76 -20.04 -12.31 -2.82
CA ALA A 76 -20.11 -13.01 -1.53
C ALA A 76 -19.05 -12.48 -0.55
N SER A 77 -17.82 -12.27 -1.02
CA SER A 77 -16.73 -11.66 -0.26
C SER A 77 -17.03 -10.19 0.09
N GLY A 78 -17.53 -9.43 -0.88
CA GLY A 78 -17.96 -8.04 -0.69
C GLY A 78 -19.04 -7.92 0.40
N ARG A 79 -20.08 -8.77 0.36
CA ARG A 79 -21.15 -8.76 1.36
C ARG A 79 -20.66 -9.10 2.78
N ARG A 80 -19.67 -9.99 2.91
CA ARG A 80 -19.05 -10.29 4.21
C ARG A 80 -18.18 -9.13 4.73
N ARG A 81 -17.63 -8.30 3.84
CA ARG A 81 -16.79 -7.15 4.18
C ARG A 81 -17.59 -5.85 4.37
N LEU A 82 -18.87 -5.80 3.98
CA LEU A 82 -19.76 -4.65 4.15
C LEU A 82 -20.16 -4.49 5.63
N SER A 83 -19.20 -4.16 6.47
CA SER A 83 -19.40 -3.79 7.86
C SER A 83 -18.95 -2.35 8.08
N LEU A 84 -19.77 -1.56 8.79
CA LEU A 84 -19.36 -0.20 9.21
C LEU A 84 -18.12 -0.19 10.13
N ASN A 85 -17.70 -1.36 10.61
CA ASN A 85 -16.41 -1.50 11.30
C ASN A 85 -15.23 -1.50 10.33
N ASN A 86 -15.47 -1.74 9.04
CA ASN A 86 -14.43 -1.69 8.03
C ASN A 86 -14.15 -0.24 7.61
N PHE A 87 -12.90 0.15 7.67
CA PHE A 87 -12.43 1.48 7.29
C PHE A 87 -12.76 1.83 5.84
N GLU A 88 -12.59 0.89 4.91
CA GLU A 88 -12.90 1.08 3.49
C GLU A 88 -14.37 1.40 3.26
N VAL A 89 -15.27 0.70 3.96
CA VAL A 89 -16.73 0.93 3.88
C VAL A 89 -17.10 2.31 4.44
N ARG A 90 -16.46 2.72 5.53
CA ARG A 90 -16.66 4.07 6.10
C ARG A 90 -16.20 5.16 5.13
N PHE A 91 -15.05 4.96 4.50
CA PHE A 91 -14.55 5.90 3.50
C PHE A 91 -15.48 5.94 2.28
N ALA A 92 -15.88 4.79 1.73
CA ALA A 92 -16.78 4.70 0.58
C ALA A 92 -18.13 5.38 0.87
N LEU A 93 -18.69 5.20 2.08
CA LEU A 93 -19.92 5.86 2.49
C LEU A 93 -19.76 7.39 2.55
N ARG A 94 -18.68 7.89 3.16
CA ARG A 94 -18.40 9.33 3.21
C ARG A 94 -18.20 9.90 1.82
N LEU A 95 -17.44 9.21 0.98
CA LEU A 95 -17.21 9.63 -0.41
C LEU A 95 -18.51 9.67 -1.19
N ALA A 96 -19.36 8.63 -1.08
CA ALA A 96 -20.67 8.58 -1.74
C ALA A 96 -21.54 9.77 -1.33
N VAL A 97 -21.67 10.05 -0.03
CA VAL A 97 -22.46 11.17 0.47
C VAL A 97 -21.91 12.52 -0.02
N VAL A 98 -20.60 12.75 0.11
CA VAL A 98 -19.97 13.99 -0.35
C VAL A 98 -20.15 14.19 -1.85
N MET A 99 -19.93 13.14 -2.64
CA MET A 99 -20.09 13.22 -4.10
C MET A 99 -21.56 13.42 -4.50
N THR A 100 -22.48 12.71 -3.88
CA THR A 100 -23.92 12.90 -4.16
C THR A 100 -24.36 14.32 -3.87
N ILE A 101 -24.05 14.86 -2.70
CA ILE A 101 -24.44 16.23 -2.32
C ILE A 101 -23.77 17.24 -3.27
N SER A 102 -22.45 17.15 -3.44
CA SER A 102 -21.72 18.15 -4.25
C SER A 102 -22.12 18.10 -5.73
N THR A 103 -22.37 16.90 -6.29
CA THR A 103 -22.83 16.76 -7.69
C THR A 103 -24.26 17.24 -7.84
N THR A 104 -25.16 16.91 -6.90
CA THR A 104 -26.56 17.38 -6.95
C THR A 104 -26.61 18.90 -6.89
N VAL A 105 -25.87 19.52 -5.98
CA VAL A 105 -25.78 20.98 -5.90
C VAL A 105 -25.21 21.57 -7.18
N SER A 106 -24.15 20.97 -7.73
CA SER A 106 -23.54 21.39 -9.00
C SER A 106 -24.51 21.31 -10.19
N LEU A 107 -25.42 20.36 -10.21
CA LEU A 107 -26.41 20.20 -11.28
C LEU A 107 -27.61 21.14 -11.12
N LEU A 108 -27.96 21.47 -9.88
CA LEU A 108 -29.11 22.36 -9.60
C LEU A 108 -28.75 23.85 -9.66
N TRP A 109 -27.48 24.19 -9.54
CA TRP A 109 -27.03 25.58 -9.61
C TRP A 109 -26.69 25.97 -11.03
N GLU A 110 -27.25 27.06 -11.49
CA GLU A 110 -27.02 27.62 -12.82
C GLU A 110 -25.83 28.60 -12.89
N PHE A 111 -24.84 28.41 -11.98
CA PHE A 111 -23.63 29.21 -11.99
C PHE A 111 -22.57 28.62 -12.92
N GLU A 112 -21.62 29.46 -13.35
CA GLU A 112 -20.50 28.98 -14.13
C GLU A 112 -19.53 28.13 -13.33
N HIS A 113 -18.92 27.15 -14.00
CA HIS A 113 -17.91 26.26 -13.41
C HIS A 113 -18.33 25.50 -12.14
N THR A 114 -19.61 25.18 -11.96
CA THR A 114 -20.14 24.45 -10.79
C THR A 114 -19.47 23.11 -10.56
N TYR A 115 -18.93 22.46 -11.59
CA TYR A 115 -18.17 21.21 -11.51
C TYR A 115 -16.91 21.31 -10.62
N TRP A 116 -16.42 22.51 -10.33
CA TRP A 116 -15.33 22.71 -9.38
C TRP A 116 -15.70 22.28 -7.96
N PHE A 117 -16.95 22.38 -7.59
CA PHE A 117 -17.40 21.98 -6.25
C PHE A 117 -17.20 20.49 -6.02
N PRO A 118 -17.77 19.54 -6.79
CA PRO A 118 -17.52 18.11 -6.61
C PRO A 118 -16.05 17.75 -6.84
N LEU A 119 -15.34 18.41 -7.75
CA LEU A 119 -13.93 18.20 -7.97
C LEU A 119 -13.09 18.51 -6.72
N HIS A 120 -13.31 19.68 -6.08
CA HIS A 120 -12.62 20.03 -4.84
C HIS A 120 -13.01 19.07 -3.70
N ALA A 121 -14.29 18.72 -3.56
CA ALA A 121 -14.77 17.82 -2.53
C ALA A 121 -14.12 16.42 -2.64
N PHE A 122 -14.02 15.86 -3.86
CA PHE A 122 -13.33 14.61 -4.14
C PHE A 122 -11.84 14.68 -3.78
N LEU A 123 -11.18 15.76 -4.15
CA LEU A 123 -9.73 15.92 -3.95
C LEU A 123 -9.35 16.16 -2.48
N LEU A 124 -10.27 16.69 -1.66
CA LEU A 124 -10.08 16.92 -0.23
C LEU A 124 -10.29 15.63 0.58
N LEU A 125 -11.25 14.80 0.19
CA LEU A 125 -11.58 13.57 0.90
C LEU A 125 -10.62 12.45 0.46
N GLN A 126 -9.83 11.93 1.39
CA GLN A 126 -8.89 10.84 1.16
C GLN A 126 -9.22 9.64 2.06
N PRO A 127 -8.80 8.42 1.68
CA PRO A 127 -8.99 7.24 2.53
C PRO A 127 -8.34 7.43 3.90
N SER A 128 -7.10 7.90 3.95
CA SER A 128 -6.41 8.14 5.21
C SER A 128 -6.85 9.45 5.85
N TYR A 129 -7.08 9.41 7.17
CA TYR A 129 -7.45 10.61 7.94
C TYR A 129 -6.36 11.69 7.88
N GLU A 130 -5.10 11.26 7.97
CA GLU A 130 -3.95 12.19 7.98
C GLU A 130 -3.79 12.89 6.65
N GLU A 131 -3.93 12.16 5.55
CA GLU A 131 -3.85 12.74 4.22
C GLU A 131 -5.04 13.67 3.94
N SER A 132 -6.24 13.30 4.36
CA SER A 132 -7.42 14.17 4.27
C SER A 132 -7.24 15.46 5.07
N ALA A 133 -6.76 15.36 6.34
CA ALA A 133 -6.48 16.53 7.19
C ALA A 133 -5.36 17.41 6.59
N HIS A 134 -4.31 16.81 6.07
CA HIS A 134 -3.23 17.53 5.39
C HIS A 134 -3.75 18.26 4.14
N ARG A 135 -4.57 17.63 3.32
CA ARG A 135 -5.15 18.24 2.12
C ARG A 135 -6.16 19.35 2.44
N MET A 136 -6.88 19.26 3.56
CA MET A 136 -7.77 20.33 4.01
C MET A 136 -7.04 21.65 4.37
N ILE A 137 -5.73 21.59 4.61
CA ILE A 137 -4.89 22.78 4.84
C ILE A 137 -4.13 23.15 3.56
N THR A 138 -3.44 22.19 2.97
CA THR A 138 -2.53 22.47 1.85
C THR A 138 -3.25 22.88 0.58
N ARG A 139 -4.45 22.35 0.31
CA ARG A 139 -5.22 22.74 -0.87
C ARG A 139 -5.75 24.15 -0.81
N PRO A 140 -6.43 24.63 0.25
CA PRO A 140 -6.84 26.02 0.33
C PRO A 140 -5.66 26.98 0.22
N VAL A 141 -4.56 26.73 0.95
CA VAL A 141 -3.36 27.57 0.89
C VAL A 141 -2.76 27.58 -0.52
N GLY A 142 -2.53 26.41 -1.10
CA GLY A 142 -1.98 26.33 -2.46
C GLY A 142 -2.91 26.92 -3.53
N THR A 143 -4.23 26.77 -3.38
CA THR A 143 -5.21 27.42 -4.28
C THR A 143 -5.16 28.93 -4.14
N ALA A 144 -5.09 29.49 -2.91
CA ALA A 144 -4.98 30.93 -2.71
C ALA A 144 -3.68 31.48 -3.33
N ILE A 145 -2.56 30.80 -3.17
CA ILE A 145 -1.29 31.18 -3.80
C ILE A 145 -1.41 31.07 -5.34
N GLY A 146 -2.03 30.01 -5.87
CA GLY A 146 -2.25 29.85 -7.31
C GLY A 146 -3.15 30.96 -7.89
N CYS A 147 -4.18 31.38 -7.17
CA CYS A 147 -5.01 32.54 -7.54
C CYS A 147 -4.17 33.84 -7.59
N LEU A 148 -3.30 34.04 -6.59
CA LEU A 148 -2.41 35.19 -6.56
C LEU A 148 -1.42 35.17 -7.73
N VAL A 149 -0.84 34.02 -8.07
CA VAL A 149 0.07 33.85 -9.21
C VAL A 149 -0.65 34.26 -10.50
N VAL A 150 -1.88 33.77 -10.72
CA VAL A 150 -2.65 34.14 -11.91
C VAL A 150 -2.94 35.65 -11.93
N HIS A 151 -3.39 36.20 -10.82
CA HIS A 151 -3.70 37.64 -10.71
C HIS A 151 -2.49 38.54 -11.04
N LEU A 152 -1.30 38.16 -10.59
CA LEU A 152 -0.08 38.93 -10.87
C LEU A 152 0.46 38.75 -12.29
N VAL A 153 0.30 37.57 -12.88
CA VAL A 153 0.88 37.23 -14.18
C VAL A 153 -0.07 37.57 -15.35
N TYR A 154 -1.38 37.40 -15.16
CA TYR A 154 -2.38 37.54 -16.19
C TYR A 154 -2.32 38.87 -16.97
N PRO A 155 -2.13 40.04 -16.31
CA PRO A 155 -2.04 41.33 -17.01
C PRO A 155 -0.85 41.43 -18.00
N TRP A 156 0.17 40.62 -17.80
CA TRP A 156 1.39 40.60 -18.61
C TRP A 156 1.34 39.57 -19.76
N LEU A 157 0.28 38.75 -19.84
CA LEU A 157 0.17 37.72 -20.86
C LEU A 157 -0.27 38.31 -22.21
N PRO A 158 0.50 38.12 -23.32
CA PRO A 158 0.17 38.63 -24.63
C PRO A 158 -0.96 37.80 -25.27
N GLY A 159 -2.21 38.20 -25.05
CA GLY A 159 -3.37 37.61 -25.69
C GLY A 159 -3.55 36.09 -25.45
N LEU A 160 -4.26 35.44 -26.33
CA LEU A 160 -4.63 34.03 -26.24
C LEU A 160 -3.39 33.10 -26.20
N THR A 161 -2.38 33.38 -27.01
CA THR A 161 -1.15 32.59 -27.08
C THR A 161 -0.39 32.60 -25.74
N GLY A 162 -0.33 33.78 -25.09
CA GLY A 162 0.30 33.91 -23.78
C GLY A 162 -0.42 33.10 -22.70
N VAL A 163 -1.75 33.10 -22.71
CA VAL A 163 -2.56 32.30 -21.76
C VAL A 163 -2.32 30.81 -21.97
N PHE A 164 -2.27 30.31 -23.20
CA PHE A 164 -1.98 28.90 -23.45
C PHE A 164 -0.55 28.53 -23.11
N ALA A 165 0.43 29.39 -23.40
CA ALA A 165 1.82 29.13 -23.01
C ALA A 165 1.99 29.06 -21.47
N PHE A 166 1.35 30.00 -20.76
CA PHE A 166 1.31 29.97 -19.28
C PHE A 166 0.62 28.72 -18.75
N ALA A 167 -0.54 28.34 -19.29
CA ALA A 167 -1.26 27.13 -18.91
C ALA A 167 -0.38 25.87 -19.13
N LEU A 168 0.31 25.78 -20.27
CA LEU A 168 1.22 24.67 -20.58
C LEU A 168 2.40 24.61 -19.61
N ALA A 169 2.99 25.76 -19.25
CA ALA A 169 4.05 25.82 -18.26
C ALA A 169 3.55 25.35 -16.87
N MET A 170 2.37 25.81 -16.45
CA MET A 170 1.80 25.44 -15.15
C MET A 170 1.44 23.96 -15.06
N ILE A 171 0.87 23.36 -16.10
CA ILE A 171 0.58 21.92 -16.11
C ILE A 171 1.87 21.09 -16.12
N SER A 172 2.89 21.52 -16.85
CA SER A 172 4.20 20.84 -16.86
C SER A 172 4.85 20.86 -15.47
N LEU A 173 4.85 22.00 -14.79
CA LEU A 173 5.33 22.12 -13.42
C LEU A 173 4.50 21.29 -12.43
N MET A 174 3.18 21.20 -12.63
CA MET A 174 2.31 20.37 -11.81
C MET A 174 2.72 18.89 -11.87
N TYR A 175 3.05 18.38 -13.07
CA TYR A 175 3.50 16.98 -13.23
C TYR A 175 4.92 16.72 -12.70
N CYS A 176 5.74 17.75 -12.54
CA CYS A 176 7.03 17.63 -11.86
C CYS A 176 6.88 17.53 -10.33
N CYS A 177 5.72 17.87 -9.77
CA CYS A 177 5.48 17.86 -8.33
C CYS A 177 4.80 16.55 -7.89
N THR A 178 5.16 16.04 -6.71
CA THR A 178 4.48 14.88 -6.12
C THR A 178 3.03 15.22 -5.77
N PRO A 179 2.05 14.39 -6.19
CA PRO A 179 0.67 14.55 -5.77
C PRO A 179 0.55 14.55 -4.24
N GLY A 180 -0.19 15.52 -3.69
CA GLY A 180 -0.34 15.67 -2.23
C GLY A 180 0.64 16.67 -1.58
N SER A 181 1.69 17.12 -2.29
CA SER A 181 2.54 18.22 -1.82
C SER A 181 1.77 19.54 -1.75
N TRP A 182 2.21 20.48 -0.92
CA TRP A 182 1.61 21.82 -0.81
C TRP A 182 1.80 22.69 -2.07
N VAL A 183 2.79 22.35 -2.90
CA VAL A 183 3.13 23.06 -4.15
C VAL A 183 2.23 22.63 -5.32
N HIS A 184 1.84 21.36 -5.38
CA HIS A 184 1.00 20.83 -6.44
C HIS A 184 -0.33 21.59 -6.63
N PRO A 185 -1.08 22.01 -5.58
CA PRO A 185 -2.30 22.81 -5.75
C PRO A 185 -2.05 24.20 -6.34
N ILE A 186 -0.86 24.79 -6.18
CA ILE A 186 -0.50 26.08 -6.76
C ILE A 186 -0.56 25.99 -8.30
N PHE A 187 0.19 25.04 -8.84
CA PHE A 187 0.28 24.87 -10.30
C PHE A 187 -1.03 24.37 -10.91
N SER A 188 -1.72 23.42 -10.26
CA SER A 188 -3.00 22.92 -10.74
C SER A 188 -4.09 24.00 -10.74
N THR A 189 -4.07 24.91 -9.77
CA THR A 189 -5.00 26.04 -9.71
C THR A 189 -4.66 27.08 -10.75
N SER A 190 -3.39 27.44 -10.91
CA SER A 190 -2.93 28.40 -11.92
C SER A 190 -3.26 27.91 -13.34
N PHE A 191 -3.05 26.63 -13.64
CA PHE A 191 -3.46 26.01 -14.90
C PHE A 191 -4.97 26.11 -15.14
N ALA A 192 -5.78 25.67 -14.15
CA ALA A 192 -7.23 25.64 -14.30
C ALA A 192 -7.83 27.05 -14.43
N LEU A 193 -7.29 28.04 -13.69
CA LEU A 193 -7.71 29.44 -13.80
C LEU A 193 -7.33 30.06 -15.14
N ALA A 194 -6.10 29.81 -15.63
CA ALA A 194 -5.69 30.30 -16.95
C ALA A 194 -6.65 29.85 -18.06
N LEU A 195 -7.12 28.60 -18.02
CA LEU A 195 -8.13 28.13 -18.97
C LEU A 195 -9.52 28.71 -18.69
N ALA A 196 -9.90 28.94 -17.46
CA ALA A 196 -11.20 29.52 -17.12
C ALA A 196 -11.31 31.00 -17.57
N THR A 197 -10.20 31.74 -17.65
CA THR A 197 -10.20 33.12 -18.16
C THR A 197 -10.56 33.21 -19.64
N LEU A 198 -10.62 32.11 -20.37
CA LEU A 198 -11.10 32.06 -21.76
C LEU A 198 -12.62 32.24 -21.86
N THR A 199 -13.36 31.92 -20.79
CA THR A 199 -14.84 31.98 -20.78
C THR A 199 -15.36 33.02 -19.80
N VAL A 200 -14.63 33.33 -18.75
CA VAL A 200 -15.04 34.22 -17.63
C VAL A 200 -13.95 35.26 -17.39
N LYS A 201 -14.30 36.40 -16.85
CA LYS A 201 -13.33 37.42 -16.44
C LYS A 201 -12.46 36.87 -15.29
N GLU A 202 -11.17 37.19 -15.31
CA GLU A 202 -10.16 36.71 -14.31
C GLU A 202 -10.63 36.83 -12.87
N GLY A 203 -11.08 38.02 -12.45
CA GLY A 203 -11.55 38.24 -11.08
C GLY A 203 -12.75 37.36 -10.68
N GLN A 204 -13.68 37.13 -11.63
CA GLN A 204 -14.82 36.27 -11.43
C GLN A 204 -14.39 34.77 -11.30
N ALA A 205 -13.46 34.34 -12.17
CA ALA A 205 -12.91 32.99 -12.10
C ALA A 205 -12.22 32.71 -10.76
N ILE A 206 -11.44 33.67 -10.23
CA ILE A 206 -10.79 33.59 -8.92
C ILE A 206 -11.84 33.49 -7.80
N GLN A 207 -12.85 34.35 -7.81
CA GLN A 207 -13.93 34.35 -6.80
C GLN A 207 -14.68 33.01 -6.81
N LEU A 208 -15.09 32.51 -7.97
CA LEU A 208 -15.77 31.22 -8.09
C LEU A 208 -14.89 30.06 -7.60
N ARG A 209 -13.60 30.08 -7.94
CA ARG A 209 -12.65 29.04 -7.50
C ARG A 209 -12.52 28.97 -5.99
N LEU A 210 -12.37 30.12 -5.33
CA LEU A 210 -12.29 30.21 -3.87
C LEU A 210 -13.63 29.86 -3.22
N PHE A 211 -14.73 30.29 -3.77
CA PHE A 211 -16.07 29.98 -3.28
C PHE A 211 -16.34 28.48 -3.29
N TYR A 212 -16.14 27.80 -4.41
CA TYR A 212 -16.35 26.34 -4.51
C TYR A 212 -15.39 25.54 -3.64
N LEU A 213 -14.17 26.02 -3.49
CA LEU A 213 -13.20 25.41 -2.57
C LEU A 213 -13.67 25.50 -1.12
N LEU A 214 -14.10 26.70 -0.65
CA LEU A 214 -14.58 26.89 0.71
C LEU A 214 -15.85 26.07 0.96
N LEU A 215 -16.76 26.00 0.00
CA LEU A 215 -17.96 25.16 0.08
C LEU A 215 -17.58 23.67 0.19
N ALA A 216 -16.60 23.23 -0.58
CA ALA A 216 -16.11 21.84 -0.52
C ALA A 216 -15.43 21.53 0.82
N VAL A 217 -14.63 22.45 1.36
CA VAL A 217 -14.04 22.31 2.69
C VAL A 217 -15.12 22.21 3.76
N ALA A 218 -16.13 23.10 3.72
CA ALA A 218 -17.24 23.06 4.67
C ALA A 218 -18.01 21.74 4.61
N LEU A 219 -18.35 21.26 3.40
CA LEU A 219 -19.05 19.99 3.20
C LEU A 219 -18.23 18.82 3.76
N VAL A 220 -16.95 18.73 3.41
CA VAL A 220 -16.07 17.65 3.86
C VAL A 220 -15.88 17.68 5.38
N LEU A 221 -15.76 18.85 5.99
CA LEU A 221 -15.67 19.00 7.45
C LEU A 221 -16.96 18.52 8.13
N VAL A 222 -18.12 18.91 7.63
CA VAL A 222 -19.42 18.48 8.18
C VAL A 222 -19.55 16.97 8.08
N VAL A 223 -19.31 16.39 6.89
CA VAL A 223 -19.41 14.95 6.70
C VAL A 223 -18.42 14.18 7.56
N ASN A 224 -17.16 14.64 7.65
CA ASN A 224 -16.15 14.01 8.51
C ASN A 224 -16.48 14.12 10.00
N ARG A 225 -17.19 15.17 10.42
CA ARG A 225 -17.57 15.39 11.83
C ARG A 225 -18.78 14.55 12.25
N PHE A 226 -19.78 14.42 11.37
CA PHE A 226 -21.06 13.83 11.71
C PHE A 226 -21.28 12.44 11.11
N LEU A 227 -20.74 12.15 9.93
CA LEU A 227 -20.93 10.87 9.27
C LEU A 227 -19.76 9.92 9.59
N VAL A 228 -19.98 9.04 10.57
CA VAL A 228 -19.04 7.98 10.94
C VAL A 228 -17.59 8.51 11.17
N PRO A 229 -17.36 9.31 12.22
CA PRO A 229 -16.06 9.92 12.48
C PRO A 229 -14.97 8.85 12.63
N THR A 230 -13.94 8.93 11.82
CA THR A 230 -12.79 8.02 11.89
C THR A 230 -11.76 8.62 12.83
N ARG A 231 -11.64 8.06 14.04
CA ARG A 231 -10.58 8.45 14.98
C ARG A 231 -9.25 7.84 14.50
N ARG A 232 -8.15 8.58 14.57
CA ARG A 232 -6.79 8.10 14.22
C ARG A 232 -6.45 6.79 14.93
N ALA A 233 -6.80 6.67 16.21
CA ALA A 233 -6.60 5.47 17.01
C ALA A 233 -7.38 4.26 16.46
N THR A 234 -8.58 4.44 15.93
CA THR A 234 -9.38 3.36 15.34
C THR A 234 -8.78 2.87 14.04
N GLN A 235 -8.25 3.76 13.20
CA GLN A 235 -7.54 3.38 11.97
C GLN A 235 -6.25 2.62 12.29
N PHE A 236 -5.47 3.09 13.26
CA PHE A 236 -4.25 2.43 13.68
C PHE A 236 -4.52 1.01 14.19
N ARG A 237 -5.56 0.81 15.03
CA ARG A 237 -5.97 -0.53 15.48
C ARG A 237 -6.39 -1.42 14.31
N HIS A 238 -7.10 -0.86 13.34
CA HIS A 238 -7.47 -1.59 12.13
C HIS A 238 -6.21 -2.03 11.35
N ASN A 239 -5.24 -1.13 11.19
CA ASN A 239 -3.97 -1.43 10.53
C ASN A 239 -3.19 -2.54 11.25
N LEU A 240 -3.12 -2.51 12.59
CA LEU A 240 -2.47 -3.59 13.36
C LEU A 240 -3.17 -4.95 13.15
N ARG A 241 -4.51 -4.99 13.20
CA ARG A 241 -5.28 -6.21 12.91
C ARG A 241 -5.07 -6.69 11.47
N THR A 242 -5.02 -5.75 10.53
CA THR A 242 -4.76 -6.07 9.12
C THR A 242 -3.37 -6.66 8.92
N LEU A 243 -2.34 -6.16 9.61
CA LEU A 243 -1.00 -6.74 9.59
C LEU A 243 -1.00 -8.18 10.14
N CYS A 244 -1.72 -8.46 11.22
CA CYS A 244 -1.86 -9.82 11.75
C CYS A 244 -2.59 -10.75 10.75
N ARG A 245 -3.66 -10.27 10.11
CA ARG A 245 -4.38 -11.04 9.08
C ARG A 245 -3.54 -11.33 7.85
N LEU A 246 -2.76 -10.36 7.40
CA LEU A 246 -1.85 -10.55 6.27
C LEU A 246 -0.78 -11.60 6.58
N GLN A 247 -0.30 -11.66 7.83
CA GLN A 247 0.59 -12.73 8.26
C GLN A 247 -0.11 -14.10 8.27
N ALA A 248 -1.34 -14.18 8.78
CA ALA A 248 -2.11 -15.41 8.76
C ALA A 248 -2.36 -15.89 7.31
N SER A 249 -2.72 -14.96 6.42
CA SER A 249 -2.88 -15.27 4.99
C SER A 249 -1.58 -15.70 4.32
N TYR A 250 -0.44 -15.18 4.78
CA TYR A 250 0.86 -15.62 4.27
C TYR A 250 1.21 -17.04 4.72
N TRP A 251 0.91 -17.41 5.96
CA TRP A 251 1.04 -18.79 6.42
C TRP A 251 0.12 -19.75 5.68
N GLU A 252 -1.12 -19.33 5.36
CA GLU A 252 -2.03 -20.11 4.52
C GLU A 252 -1.44 -20.34 3.12
N LEU A 253 -0.79 -19.33 2.54
CA LEU A 253 -0.11 -19.46 1.26
C LEU A 253 1.07 -20.43 1.35
N VAL A 254 1.89 -20.35 2.39
CA VAL A 254 3.00 -21.29 2.65
C VAL A 254 2.45 -22.71 2.76
N GLN A 255 1.38 -22.93 3.52
CA GLN A 255 0.75 -24.23 3.68
C GLN A 255 0.23 -24.81 2.35
N ARG A 256 -0.40 -23.97 1.51
CA ARG A 256 -0.85 -24.38 0.18
C ARG A 256 0.31 -24.75 -0.73
N SER A 257 1.40 -24.02 -0.67
CA SER A 257 2.61 -24.30 -1.44
C SER A 257 3.26 -25.63 -1.08
N LEU A 258 3.10 -26.11 0.17
CA LEU A 258 3.55 -27.45 0.60
C LEU A 258 2.75 -28.57 -0.08
N HIS A 259 1.46 -28.36 -0.35
CA HIS A 259 0.58 -29.37 -0.94
C HIS A 259 0.59 -29.36 -2.48
N ALA A 260 1.09 -28.30 -3.11
CA ALA A 260 1.17 -28.16 -4.56
C ALA A 260 2.54 -27.62 -4.99
N PRO A 261 3.62 -28.42 -4.82
CA PRO A 261 4.94 -28.03 -5.25
C PRO A 261 4.97 -27.80 -6.76
N GLY A 262 5.44 -26.64 -7.21
CA GLY A 262 5.55 -26.27 -8.63
C GLY A 262 4.54 -25.24 -9.13
N ARG A 263 3.59 -24.80 -8.32
CA ARG A 263 2.78 -23.61 -8.60
C ARG A 263 3.17 -22.50 -7.61
N PRO A 264 4.04 -21.55 -8.01
CA PRO A 264 4.34 -20.42 -7.15
C PRO A 264 3.06 -19.59 -6.98
N GLU A 265 2.46 -19.65 -5.81
CA GLU A 265 1.38 -18.73 -5.47
C GLU A 265 1.96 -17.30 -5.34
N ARG A 266 1.14 -16.31 -5.69
CA ARG A 266 1.56 -14.91 -5.76
C ARG A 266 1.71 -14.29 -4.37
N SER A 267 2.81 -14.56 -3.68
CA SER A 267 3.14 -13.89 -2.40
C SER A 267 3.36 -12.38 -2.56
N GLY A 268 3.69 -11.91 -3.76
CA GLY A 268 3.97 -10.49 -4.03
C GLY A 268 2.84 -9.53 -3.68
N GLU A 269 1.58 -9.94 -3.81
CA GLU A 269 0.42 -9.12 -3.41
C GLU A 269 0.34 -8.96 -1.90
N ILE A 270 0.56 -10.04 -1.14
CA ILE A 270 0.58 -10.02 0.33
C ILE A 270 1.73 -9.16 0.83
N LEU A 271 2.92 -9.30 0.23
CA LEU A 271 4.11 -8.49 0.53
C LEU A 271 3.83 -7.00 0.31
N ALA A 272 3.30 -6.63 -0.86
CA ALA A 272 2.97 -5.24 -1.18
C ALA A 272 1.94 -4.65 -0.21
N CYS A 273 0.86 -5.39 0.08
CA CYS A 273 -0.17 -4.97 1.04
C CYS A 273 0.40 -4.81 2.45
N PHE A 274 1.25 -5.75 2.91
CA PHE A 274 1.89 -5.66 4.21
C PHE A 274 2.74 -4.40 4.34
N HIS A 275 3.59 -4.10 3.36
CA HIS A 275 4.44 -2.91 3.37
C HIS A 275 3.64 -1.62 3.39
N LEU A 276 2.56 -1.52 2.59
CA LEU A 276 1.70 -0.34 2.56
C LEU A 276 1.04 -0.08 3.93
N VAL A 277 0.42 -1.12 4.52
CA VAL A 277 -0.25 -1.01 5.82
C VAL A 277 0.75 -0.73 6.94
N TYR A 278 1.92 -1.39 6.90
CA TYR A 278 3.01 -1.16 7.85
C TYR A 278 3.50 0.30 7.83
N HIS A 279 3.76 0.85 6.67
CA HIS A 279 4.23 2.25 6.55
C HIS A 279 3.19 3.25 7.03
N GLU A 280 1.91 2.99 6.81
CA GLU A 280 0.83 3.83 7.33
C GLU A 280 0.78 3.77 8.87
N ALA A 281 0.84 2.56 9.43
CA ALA A 281 0.87 2.37 10.88
C ALA A 281 2.12 3.00 11.53
N ALA A 282 3.29 2.89 10.89
CA ALA A 282 4.54 3.48 11.36
C ALA A 282 4.50 5.02 11.37
N ARG A 283 3.90 5.64 10.35
CA ARG A 283 3.69 7.10 10.31
C ARG A 283 2.80 7.57 11.47
N TYR A 284 1.73 6.83 11.75
CA TYR A 284 0.89 7.14 12.91
C TYR A 284 1.65 7.04 14.23
N ALA A 285 2.39 5.95 14.43
CA ALA A 285 3.17 5.74 15.65
C ALA A 285 4.23 6.84 15.86
N ALA A 286 4.86 7.32 14.78
CA ALA A 286 5.84 8.40 14.83
C ALA A 286 5.25 9.76 15.25
N ALA A 287 3.94 9.96 15.08
CA ALA A 287 3.24 11.20 15.45
C ALA A 287 2.74 11.21 16.90
N LEU A 288 2.94 10.11 17.65
CA LEU A 288 2.52 9.99 19.05
C LEU A 288 3.56 10.55 20.03
N PRO A 289 3.16 10.84 21.30
CA PRO A 289 4.11 11.17 22.36
C PRO A 289 5.19 10.08 22.53
N ALA A 290 6.41 10.49 22.89
CA ALA A 290 7.60 9.62 22.87
C ALA A 290 7.41 8.25 23.59
N GLY A 291 6.74 8.20 24.74
CA GLY A 291 6.52 6.95 25.47
C GLY A 291 5.53 5.99 24.79
N GLU A 292 4.52 6.50 24.11
CA GLU A 292 3.58 5.70 23.32
C GLU A 292 4.19 5.30 21.98
N ALA A 293 4.89 6.21 21.34
CA ALA A 293 5.58 6.00 20.07
C ALA A 293 6.55 4.80 20.14
N GLU A 294 7.33 4.70 21.22
CA GLU A 294 8.31 3.63 21.41
C GLU A 294 7.63 2.26 21.56
N ARG A 295 6.52 2.19 22.30
CA ARG A 295 5.74 0.94 22.46
C ARG A 295 5.20 0.45 21.12
N TYR A 296 4.55 1.33 20.36
CA TYR A 296 4.00 0.95 19.06
C TYR A 296 5.07 0.65 18.03
N ARG A 297 6.22 1.33 18.11
CA ARG A 297 7.39 1.01 17.29
C ARG A 297 7.90 -0.40 17.56
N THR A 298 7.95 -0.83 18.81
CA THR A 298 8.32 -2.19 19.18
C THR A 298 7.34 -3.21 18.60
N VAL A 299 6.02 -2.99 18.74
CA VAL A 299 4.99 -3.87 18.16
C VAL A 299 5.15 -3.97 16.65
N LEU A 300 5.29 -2.83 15.95
CA LEU A 300 5.43 -2.80 14.50
C LEU A 300 6.72 -3.49 14.04
N LEU A 301 7.84 -3.24 14.72
CA LEU A 301 9.11 -3.88 14.41
C LEU A 301 9.03 -5.41 14.59
N THR A 302 8.35 -5.85 15.63
CA THR A 302 8.16 -7.28 15.91
C THR A 302 7.26 -7.93 14.84
N LEU A 303 6.17 -7.27 14.45
CA LEU A 303 5.32 -7.72 13.34
C LEU A 303 6.11 -7.81 12.01
N TRP A 304 6.98 -6.83 11.75
CA TRP A 304 7.88 -6.87 10.60
C TRP A 304 8.82 -8.08 10.64
N ASN A 305 9.43 -8.33 11.80
CA ASN A 305 10.34 -9.47 11.96
C ASN A 305 9.61 -10.81 11.77
N LEU A 306 8.41 -10.94 12.35
CA LEU A 306 7.57 -12.13 12.15
C LEU A 306 7.28 -12.35 10.67
N PHE A 307 6.88 -11.29 9.95
CA PHE A 307 6.61 -11.36 8.52
C PHE A 307 7.83 -11.78 7.71
N ALA A 308 9.00 -11.22 8.02
CA ALA A 308 10.26 -11.58 7.38
C ALA A 308 10.71 -13.04 7.68
N HIS A 309 10.28 -13.62 8.78
CA HIS A 309 10.52 -15.04 9.05
C HIS A 309 9.59 -15.95 8.25
N VAL A 310 8.33 -15.55 8.02
CA VAL A 310 7.43 -16.27 7.10
C VAL A 310 7.99 -16.27 5.68
N GLU A 311 8.49 -15.12 5.22
CA GLU A 311 9.15 -15.00 3.92
C GLU A 311 10.37 -15.92 3.82
N GLN A 312 11.16 -16.03 4.90
CA GLN A 312 12.28 -16.97 4.95
C GLN A 312 11.83 -18.42 4.82
N VAL A 313 10.73 -18.80 5.50
CA VAL A 313 10.16 -20.16 5.42
C VAL A 313 9.64 -20.43 4.02
N GLU A 314 8.91 -19.48 3.39
CA GLU A 314 8.49 -19.60 1.99
C GLU A 314 9.67 -19.83 1.05
N CYS A 315 10.77 -19.09 1.26
CA CYS A 315 11.98 -19.27 0.47
C CYS A 315 12.56 -20.69 0.60
N LEU A 316 12.58 -21.27 1.79
CA LEU A 316 13.03 -22.66 2.01
C LEU A 316 12.13 -23.68 1.30
N VAL A 317 10.82 -23.46 1.32
CA VAL A 317 9.85 -24.29 0.56
C VAL A 317 10.12 -24.22 -0.95
N LEU A 318 10.28 -23.00 -1.48
CA LEU A 318 10.47 -22.76 -2.92
C LEU A 318 11.82 -23.26 -3.44
N THR A 319 12.87 -23.25 -2.62
CA THR A 319 14.20 -23.72 -3.02
C THR A 319 14.39 -25.23 -2.83
N GLY A 320 13.39 -25.92 -2.24
CA GLY A 320 13.48 -27.36 -1.97
C GLY A 320 14.55 -27.70 -0.93
N GLU A 321 14.89 -26.77 -0.05
CA GLU A 321 15.87 -26.97 1.03
C GLU A 321 15.28 -27.64 2.28
N LEU A 322 14.01 -28.05 2.23
CA LEU A 322 13.33 -28.77 3.28
C LEU A 322 13.54 -30.27 3.13
N GLY A 323 13.85 -30.94 4.26
CA GLY A 323 13.83 -32.41 4.33
C GLY A 323 12.39 -32.96 4.27
N GLU A 324 12.21 -34.17 3.76
CA GLU A 324 10.89 -34.83 3.68
C GLU A 324 10.17 -34.89 5.05
N GLU A 325 10.92 -35.05 6.12
CA GLU A 325 10.41 -35.09 7.50
C GLU A 325 9.92 -33.72 8.00
N GLU A 326 10.40 -32.62 7.43
CA GLU A 326 10.04 -31.25 7.83
C GLU A 326 8.69 -30.81 7.28
N TYR A 327 8.22 -31.35 6.15
CA TYR A 327 6.95 -30.97 5.50
C TYR A 327 5.71 -31.14 6.41
N PRO A 328 5.47 -32.30 7.06
CA PRO A 328 4.30 -32.48 7.90
C PRO A 328 4.36 -31.59 9.15
N VAL A 329 5.55 -31.37 9.72
CA VAL A 329 5.73 -30.50 10.86
C VAL A 329 5.44 -29.06 10.49
N LEU A 330 5.96 -28.58 9.35
CA LEU A 330 5.71 -27.23 8.87
C LEU A 330 4.22 -27.01 8.54
N SER A 331 3.55 -28.00 7.93
CA SER A 331 2.11 -27.91 7.64
C SER A 331 1.28 -27.77 8.92
N ARG A 332 1.60 -28.54 9.98
CA ARG A 332 0.97 -28.41 11.29
C ARG A 332 1.20 -27.03 11.90
N LEU A 333 2.46 -26.58 11.98
CA LEU A 333 2.82 -25.27 12.52
C LEU A 333 2.14 -24.11 11.77
N ALA A 334 2.08 -24.19 10.45
CA ALA A 334 1.41 -23.16 9.64
C ALA A 334 -0.09 -23.06 9.97
N GLY A 335 -0.77 -24.19 10.17
CA GLY A 335 -2.17 -24.23 10.59
C GLY A 335 -2.37 -23.65 12.00
N GLU A 336 -1.55 -24.08 12.98
CA GLU A 336 -1.60 -23.56 14.36
C GLU A 336 -1.38 -22.04 14.38
N ILE A 337 -0.39 -21.54 13.67
CA ILE A 337 -0.08 -20.10 13.63
C ILE A 337 -1.23 -19.30 13.02
N GLN A 338 -1.88 -19.79 11.95
CA GLN A 338 -3.02 -19.11 11.33
C GLN A 338 -4.14 -18.87 12.35
N GLU A 339 -4.47 -19.85 13.19
CA GLU A 339 -5.52 -19.73 14.20
C GLU A 339 -5.15 -18.81 15.37
N LEU A 340 -3.84 -18.63 15.61
CA LEU A 340 -3.33 -17.91 16.78
C LEU A 340 -2.98 -16.44 16.48
N LEU A 341 -3.03 -15.99 15.21
CA LEU A 341 -2.58 -14.66 14.81
C LEU A 341 -3.67 -13.57 14.76
N ASP A 342 -4.93 -13.91 14.61
CA ASP A 342 -6.01 -12.90 14.49
C ASP A 342 -7.16 -13.16 15.48
N PRO A 343 -7.12 -12.57 16.69
CA PRO A 343 -6.05 -11.76 17.31
C PRO A 343 -4.89 -12.60 17.83
N PRO A 344 -3.69 -12.01 18.04
CA PRO A 344 -2.55 -12.73 18.60
C PRO A 344 -2.88 -13.32 19.97
N ARG A 345 -2.72 -14.66 20.12
CA ARG A 345 -3.03 -15.39 21.34
C ARG A 345 -1.75 -15.83 22.07
N PRO A 346 -1.76 -15.96 23.41
CA PRO A 346 -0.58 -16.36 24.19
C PRO A 346 0.07 -17.66 23.71
N ALA A 347 -0.71 -18.63 23.24
CA ALA A 347 -0.22 -19.89 22.70
C ALA A 347 0.76 -19.73 21.51
N LEU A 348 0.75 -18.58 20.82
CA LEU A 348 1.71 -18.28 19.76
C LEU A 348 3.17 -18.22 20.26
N ALA A 349 3.39 -17.93 21.56
CA ALA A 349 4.70 -17.94 22.18
C ALA A 349 5.19 -19.37 22.57
N GLU A 350 4.26 -20.32 22.60
CA GLU A 350 4.50 -21.68 23.06
C GLU A 350 4.48 -22.73 21.95
N LEU A 351 4.64 -22.29 20.70
CA LEU A 351 4.66 -23.17 19.52
C LEU A 351 5.64 -24.33 19.73
N GLY A 352 5.12 -25.55 19.64
CA GLY A 352 5.91 -26.78 19.76
C GLY A 352 6.72 -27.00 18.47
N LEU A 353 8.05 -26.96 18.59
CA LEU A 353 8.97 -27.20 17.46
C LEU A 353 9.46 -28.65 17.39
N GLU A 354 8.75 -29.56 18.06
CA GLU A 354 9.06 -30.98 18.10
C GLU A 354 8.99 -31.58 16.69
N GLY A 355 9.98 -32.42 16.38
CA GLY A 355 10.10 -33.04 15.05
C GLY A 355 10.91 -32.24 14.03
N LEU A 356 11.40 -31.02 14.36
CA LEU A 356 12.35 -30.31 13.52
C LEU A 356 13.80 -30.66 13.90
N PRO A 357 14.70 -30.92 12.93
CA PRO A 357 16.10 -31.17 13.20
C PRO A 357 16.76 -29.91 13.78
N ALA A 358 17.40 -29.99 14.95
CA ALA A 358 17.94 -28.86 15.69
C ALA A 358 18.97 -28.01 14.89
N SER A 359 19.68 -28.61 13.94
CA SER A 359 20.63 -27.92 13.06
C SER A 359 19.99 -27.37 11.77
N GLY A 360 18.71 -27.63 11.54
CA GLY A 360 17.98 -27.28 10.32
C GLY A 360 17.80 -25.76 10.12
N ALA A 361 17.73 -25.33 8.89
CA ALA A 361 17.45 -23.92 8.55
C ALA A 361 16.02 -23.55 8.97
N LEU A 362 15.07 -24.45 8.81
CA LEU A 362 13.68 -24.29 9.23
C LEU A 362 13.56 -24.14 10.75
N CYS A 363 14.24 -25.02 11.53
CA CYS A 363 14.22 -24.95 12.98
C CYS A 363 14.71 -23.58 13.47
N ARG A 364 15.85 -23.11 12.98
CA ARG A 364 16.36 -21.76 13.30
C ARG A 364 15.43 -20.61 12.89
N ALA A 365 14.69 -20.75 11.79
CA ALA A 365 13.71 -19.76 11.39
C ALA A 365 12.50 -19.75 12.34
N MET A 366 12.01 -20.93 12.71
CA MET A 366 10.86 -21.08 13.60
C MET A 366 11.18 -20.71 15.06
N GLU A 367 12.38 -20.98 15.55
CA GLU A 367 12.85 -20.49 16.85
C GLU A 367 12.85 -18.96 16.92
N ARG A 368 13.36 -18.30 15.88
CA ARG A 368 13.33 -16.83 15.79
C ARG A 368 11.90 -16.32 15.66
N TYR A 369 11.05 -17.01 14.93
CA TYR A 369 9.63 -16.67 14.83
C TYR A 369 8.98 -16.73 16.22
N ARG A 370 9.14 -17.83 16.94
CA ARG A 370 8.62 -18.01 18.31
C ARG A 370 9.17 -16.95 19.28
N HIS A 371 10.47 -16.62 19.20
CA HIS A 371 11.07 -15.55 20.00
C HIS A 371 10.40 -14.19 19.72
N ASN A 372 10.22 -13.81 18.45
CA ASN A 372 9.54 -12.57 18.09
C ASN A 372 8.04 -12.61 18.47
N ALA A 373 7.40 -13.77 18.42
CA ALA A 373 6.02 -13.92 18.89
C ALA A 373 5.88 -13.62 20.40
N ARG A 374 6.83 -14.07 21.23
CA ARG A 374 6.89 -13.69 22.65
C ARG A 374 7.03 -12.19 22.84
N LEU A 375 7.97 -11.57 22.15
CA LEU A 375 8.15 -10.11 22.20
C LEU A 375 6.91 -9.34 21.74
N LEU A 376 6.21 -9.85 20.73
CA LEU A 376 4.94 -9.27 20.28
C LEU A 376 3.89 -9.31 21.38
N LEU A 377 3.71 -10.46 22.02
CA LEU A 377 2.69 -10.65 23.06
C LEU A 377 3.00 -9.80 24.31
N GLU A 378 4.26 -9.76 24.75
CA GLU A 378 4.69 -8.90 25.85
C GLU A 378 4.43 -7.40 25.58
N ALA A 379 4.67 -6.96 24.34
CA ALA A 379 4.38 -5.59 23.92
C ALA A 379 2.87 -5.35 23.72
N TRP A 380 2.12 -6.39 23.33
CA TRP A 380 0.68 -6.33 23.10
C TRP A 380 -0.12 -6.27 24.38
N GLU A 381 0.22 -7.04 25.40
CA GLU A 381 -0.44 -7.06 26.72
C GLU A 381 -0.26 -5.75 27.50
N LYS A 382 0.87 -5.06 27.30
CA LYS A 382 1.15 -3.75 27.91
C LYS A 382 0.35 -2.60 27.26
N GLN A 383 -0.45 -2.87 26.23
CA GLN A 383 -1.31 -1.87 25.62
C GLN A 383 -2.66 -1.83 26.32
N PRO A 384 -3.13 -0.66 26.79
CA PRO A 384 -4.53 -0.46 27.09
C PRO A 384 -5.33 -0.30 25.80
N VAL A 385 -5.24 -1.29 24.91
CA VAL A 385 -6.12 -1.37 23.76
C VAL A 385 -7.38 -2.06 24.22
N SER A 386 -8.19 -1.35 25.00
CA SER A 386 -9.57 -1.76 25.19
C SER A 386 -10.20 -1.95 23.82
N CYS A 387 -10.52 -3.20 23.55
CA CYS A 387 -11.24 -3.63 22.35
C CYS A 387 -12.55 -2.88 22.16
#